data_db7c6b90946527161e5039cb46b6c887
#
_entry.id   db7c6b90946527161e5039cb46b6c887
#
_cell.length_a   1.000
_cell.length_b   1.000
_cell.length_c   1.000
_cell.angle_alpha   90.00
_cell.angle_beta   90.00
_cell.angle_gamma   90.00
#
_symmetry.space_group_name_H-M   'P 1'
#
loop_
_entity.id
_entity.type
_entity.pdbx_description
1 polymer ?
#
loop_
_entity_poly.entity_id
_entity_poly.type
_entity_poly.pdbx_seq_one_letter_code
_entity_poly.pdbx_strand_id
1 'polypeptide(L)'
;MAQSIGLNSPNSYRLISAVISNNEGNQIDVSNLVDSFELTESIYQMFLTGSMTIIDNINIFNRINITGQEYVRLHFSGVQGNEEEVPEDEQINQVFRIFNVSNYGRDTSENLSNVIYKLDFCSPLLYEARTKRISRVYRGKSGDILNKICKEELNFIESEDGLKPRVKG
;
A
#
# COMPACT_ATOMS: atom_id res chain seq x y z
N MET A 1 25.61 2.19 -7.29
CA MET A 1 25.69 0.76 -7.71
C MET A 1 24.74 -0.01 -6.83
N ALA A 2 23.59 -0.40 -7.35
CA ALA A 2 22.66 -1.25 -6.61
C ALA A 2 23.27 -2.64 -6.48
N GLN A 3 23.47 -3.11 -5.26
CA GLN A 3 23.86 -4.49 -5.01
C GLN A 3 22.67 -5.39 -5.31
N SER A 4 22.79 -6.23 -6.33
CA SER A 4 21.87 -7.33 -6.57
C SER A 4 22.03 -8.33 -5.43
N ILE A 5 21.13 -8.29 -4.46
CA ILE A 5 20.98 -9.35 -3.48
C ILE A 5 20.44 -10.54 -4.27
N GLY A 6 21.24 -11.60 -4.40
CA GLY A 6 20.85 -12.83 -5.07
C GLY A 6 19.69 -13.49 -4.34
N LEU A 7 18.50 -13.32 -4.86
CA LEU A 7 17.28 -13.84 -4.30
C LEU A 7 16.80 -15.03 -5.13
N ASN A 8 17.19 -16.22 -4.73
CA ASN A 8 16.55 -17.47 -5.16
C ASN A 8 15.48 -17.91 -4.15
N SER A 9 14.70 -16.97 -3.62
CA SER A 9 13.53 -17.28 -2.80
C SER A 9 12.29 -17.28 -3.68
N PRO A 10 11.43 -18.30 -3.62
CA PRO A 10 10.23 -18.38 -4.45
C PRO A 10 9.19 -17.28 -4.19
N ASN A 11 9.42 -16.42 -3.20
CA ASN A 11 8.55 -15.30 -2.81
C ASN A 11 9.25 -13.93 -2.94
N SER A 12 10.19 -13.80 -3.85
CA SER A 12 10.88 -12.51 -4.03
C SER A 12 10.08 -11.61 -4.96
N TYR A 13 9.88 -10.36 -4.53
CA TYR A 13 9.26 -9.31 -5.31
C TYR A 13 10.26 -8.19 -5.58
N ARG A 14 10.18 -7.60 -6.76
CA ARG A 14 10.95 -6.42 -7.16
C ARG A 14 10.04 -5.21 -7.06
N LEU A 15 10.40 -4.24 -6.23
CA LEU A 15 9.73 -2.94 -6.19
C LEU A 15 10.16 -2.14 -7.43
N ILE A 16 9.17 -1.69 -8.20
CA ILE A 16 9.35 -0.85 -9.39
C ILE A 16 9.21 0.62 -8.98
N SER A 17 8.13 0.94 -8.25
CA SER A 17 7.95 2.28 -7.69
C SER A 17 7.11 2.27 -6.42
N ALA A 18 7.37 3.26 -5.57
CA ALA A 18 6.58 3.55 -4.38
C ALA A 18 6.34 5.07 -4.29
N VAL A 19 5.07 5.46 -4.29
CA VAL A 19 4.67 6.87 -4.24
C VAL A 19 3.73 7.08 -3.06
N ILE A 20 4.10 7.98 -2.14
CA ILE A 20 3.23 8.38 -1.04
C ILE A 20 2.47 9.63 -1.45
N SER A 21 1.15 9.66 -1.22
CA SER A 21 0.28 10.80 -1.45
C SER A 21 -0.48 11.17 -0.18
N ASN A 22 -0.52 12.45 0.14
CA ASN A 22 -1.32 12.96 1.25
C ASN A 22 -2.75 13.32 0.82
N ASN A 23 -3.59 13.68 1.79
CA ASN A 23 -4.99 14.05 1.53
C ASN A 23 -5.14 15.39 0.78
N GLU A 24 -4.08 16.17 0.67
CA GLU A 24 -4.04 17.44 -0.08
C GLU A 24 -3.66 17.26 -1.55
N GLY A 25 -3.32 16.02 -1.95
CA GLY A 25 -2.91 15.68 -3.31
C GLY A 25 -1.40 15.83 -3.57
N ASN A 26 -0.60 16.19 -2.55
CA ASN A 26 0.86 16.19 -2.70
C ASN A 26 1.36 14.76 -2.79
N GLN A 27 2.25 14.52 -3.75
CA GLN A 27 2.84 13.21 -4.00
C GLN A 27 4.36 13.29 -3.90
N ILE A 28 4.95 12.24 -3.37
CA ILE A 28 6.40 12.09 -3.33
C ILE A 28 6.79 10.66 -3.67
N ASP A 29 7.76 10.53 -4.56
CA ASP A 29 8.36 9.25 -4.91
C ASP A 29 9.38 8.86 -3.83
N VAL A 30 9.17 7.72 -3.22
CA VAL A 30 10.02 7.15 -2.17
C VAL A 30 10.71 5.86 -2.61
N SER A 31 10.63 5.50 -3.88
CA SER A 31 11.12 4.21 -4.42
C SER A 31 12.56 3.91 -4.01
N ASN A 32 13.42 4.92 -4.06
CA ASN A 32 14.86 4.78 -3.72
C ASN A 32 15.15 4.83 -2.21
N LEU A 33 14.15 5.05 -1.39
CA LEU A 33 14.26 5.17 0.07
C LEU A 33 13.65 3.97 0.79
N VAL A 34 12.94 3.11 0.07
CA VAL A 34 12.40 1.86 0.60
C VAL A 34 13.54 0.87 0.76
N ASP A 35 13.84 0.50 1.99
CA ASP A 35 14.79 -0.56 2.33
C ASP A 35 14.17 -1.94 2.15
N SER A 36 12.96 -2.12 2.67
CA SER A 36 12.23 -3.38 2.59
C SER A 36 10.73 -3.13 2.59
N PHE A 37 9.98 -4.04 1.97
CA PHE A 37 8.52 -4.06 2.09
C PHE A 37 8.02 -5.51 2.20
N GLU A 38 6.93 -5.66 2.89
CA GLU A 38 6.27 -6.93 3.13
C GLU A 38 4.77 -6.79 2.86
N LEU A 39 4.21 -7.73 2.12
CA LEU A 39 2.77 -7.85 1.90
C LEU A 39 2.29 -9.17 2.47
N THR A 40 1.20 -9.10 3.20
CA THR A 40 0.56 -10.27 3.80
C THR A 40 -0.81 -10.47 3.17
N GLU A 41 -0.97 -11.61 2.54
CA GLU A 41 -2.24 -12.12 2.06
C GLU A 41 -2.64 -13.36 2.87
N SER A 42 -3.91 -13.46 3.23
CA SER A 42 -4.44 -14.61 3.96
C SER A 42 -5.79 -15.01 3.40
N ILE A 43 -5.98 -16.31 3.22
CA ILE A 43 -7.28 -16.89 2.80
C ILE A 43 -8.41 -16.63 3.82
N TYR A 44 -8.06 -16.28 5.06
CA TYR A 44 -9.01 -15.96 6.12
C TYR A 44 -9.31 -14.48 6.25
N GLN A 45 -8.61 -13.64 5.50
CA GLN A 45 -8.79 -12.18 5.48
C GLN A 45 -9.04 -11.72 4.04
N MET A 46 -10.09 -10.94 3.86
CA MET A 46 -10.48 -10.42 2.55
C MET A 46 -9.59 -9.27 2.06
N PHE A 47 -8.59 -8.87 2.85
CA PHE A 47 -7.84 -7.64 2.61
C PHE A 47 -6.35 -7.88 2.76
N LEU A 48 -5.58 -7.24 1.87
CA LEU A 48 -4.14 -7.18 1.99
C LEU A 48 -3.72 -6.22 3.10
N THR A 49 -2.72 -6.61 3.84
CA THR A 49 -2.00 -5.76 4.79
C THR A 49 -0.52 -5.83 4.50
N GLY A 50 0.22 -4.84 4.92
CA GLY A 50 1.66 -4.87 4.73
C GLY A 50 2.36 -3.77 5.50
N SER A 51 3.66 -3.75 5.34
CA SER A 51 4.53 -2.75 5.91
C SER A 51 5.70 -2.46 4.98
N MET A 52 6.27 -1.27 5.09
CA MET A 52 7.54 -0.93 4.45
C MET A 52 8.43 -0.13 5.39
N THR A 53 9.71 -0.38 5.30
CA THR A 53 10.75 0.36 6.02
C THR A 53 11.35 1.40 5.09
N ILE A 54 11.40 2.65 5.55
CA ILE A 54 11.96 3.77 4.80
C ILE A 54 13.20 4.28 5.53
N ILE A 55 14.28 4.51 4.76
CA ILE A 55 15.48 5.21 5.20
C ILE A 55 15.42 6.61 4.63
N ASP A 56 14.94 7.55 5.43
CA ASP A 56 14.67 8.92 5.03
C ASP A 56 15.88 9.82 5.26
N ASN A 57 16.58 10.14 4.19
CA ASN A 57 17.72 11.06 4.17
C ASN A 57 17.37 12.47 3.65
N ILE A 58 16.15 12.68 3.19
CA ILE A 58 15.67 13.95 2.62
C ILE A 58 14.53 14.59 3.40
N ASN A 59 14.24 14.03 4.59
CA ASN A 59 13.24 14.53 5.53
C ASN A 59 11.80 14.55 4.97
N ILE A 60 11.41 13.46 4.32
CA ILE A 60 10.07 13.26 3.76
C ILE A 60 9.01 13.38 4.84
N PHE A 61 9.26 12.79 6.00
CA PHE A 61 8.34 12.76 7.12
C PHE A 61 7.77 14.15 7.43
N ASN A 62 8.62 15.17 7.44
CA ASN A 62 8.18 16.55 7.69
C ASN A 62 7.68 17.26 6.42
N ARG A 63 8.12 16.86 5.23
CA ARG A 63 7.71 17.52 3.97
C ARG A 63 6.26 17.25 3.61
N ILE A 64 5.79 16.02 3.78
CA ILE A 64 4.41 15.65 3.50
C ILE A 64 3.55 15.57 4.77
N ASN A 65 4.15 15.82 5.93
CA ASN A 65 3.49 15.73 7.23
C ASN A 65 2.76 14.38 7.39
N ILE A 66 3.54 13.29 7.40
CA ILE A 66 2.99 11.93 7.52
C ILE A 66 2.28 11.78 8.85
N THR A 67 0.97 11.62 8.81
CA THR A 67 0.08 11.52 9.98
C THR A 67 -0.49 10.11 10.18
N GLY A 68 -0.23 9.19 9.24
CA GLY A 68 -0.85 7.86 9.19
C GLY A 68 -2.22 7.88 8.52
N GLN A 69 -2.47 8.86 7.65
CA GLN A 69 -3.70 8.97 6.87
C GLN A 69 -3.43 9.07 5.36
N GLU A 70 -2.19 8.90 4.98
CA GLU A 70 -1.71 8.98 3.62
C GLU A 70 -2.04 7.68 2.86
N TYR A 71 -1.90 7.76 1.54
CA TYR A 71 -1.94 6.61 0.67
C TYR A 71 -0.53 6.30 0.16
N VAL A 72 -0.25 5.05 -0.03
CA VAL A 72 0.95 4.60 -0.74
C VAL A 72 0.52 3.79 -1.96
N ARG A 73 1.04 4.16 -3.12
CA ARG A 73 0.92 3.38 -4.34
C ARG A 73 2.20 2.56 -4.47
N LEU A 74 2.05 1.26 -4.49
CA LEU A 74 3.13 0.31 -4.72
C LEU A 74 2.97 -0.32 -6.10
N HIS A 75 4.04 -0.22 -6.89
CA HIS A 75 4.17 -0.90 -8.16
C HIS A 75 5.31 -1.90 -8.05
N PHE A 76 5.01 -3.17 -8.17
CA PHE A 76 5.97 -4.25 -7.98
C PHE A 76 5.63 -5.44 -8.88
N SER A 77 6.63 -6.31 -9.08
CA SER A 77 6.47 -7.55 -9.85
C SER A 77 7.06 -8.73 -9.09
N GLY A 78 6.57 -9.92 -9.38
CA GLY A 78 7.26 -11.15 -8.99
C GLY A 78 8.60 -11.27 -9.72
N VAL A 79 9.61 -11.80 -9.06
CA VAL A 79 10.88 -12.10 -9.71
C VAL A 79 10.80 -13.53 -10.24
N GLN A 80 10.68 -13.68 -11.56
CA GLN A 80 10.74 -14.97 -12.22
C GLN A 80 12.12 -15.11 -12.89
N GLY A 81 13.02 -15.86 -12.25
CA GLY A 81 14.29 -16.22 -12.87
C GLY A 81 15.25 -15.06 -13.13
N ASN A 82 15.95 -15.11 -14.27
CA ASN A 82 16.94 -14.12 -14.69
C ASN A 82 16.37 -13.10 -15.70
N GLU A 83 15.05 -12.97 -15.81
CA GLU A 83 14.45 -12.05 -16.77
C GLU A 83 14.60 -10.60 -16.31
N GLU A 84 15.17 -9.76 -17.17
CA GLU A 84 15.40 -8.33 -16.88
C GLU A 84 14.10 -7.54 -16.91
N GLU A 85 13.09 -7.99 -17.66
CA GLU A 85 11.80 -7.31 -17.80
C GLU A 85 10.65 -8.29 -17.54
N VAL A 86 9.83 -7.96 -16.56
CA VAL A 86 8.57 -8.65 -16.28
C VAL A 86 7.47 -8.03 -17.14
N PRO A 87 6.66 -8.83 -17.86
CA PRO A 87 5.53 -8.32 -18.62
C PRO A 87 4.61 -7.43 -17.79
N GLU A 88 4.02 -6.40 -18.41
CA GLU A 88 3.15 -5.45 -17.69
C GLU A 88 1.91 -6.11 -17.06
N ASP A 89 1.41 -7.18 -17.63
CA ASP A 89 0.28 -7.96 -17.13
C ASP A 89 0.61 -8.81 -15.88
N GLU A 90 1.90 -9.03 -15.61
CA GLU A 90 2.38 -9.69 -14.39
C GLU A 90 2.79 -8.69 -13.29
N GLN A 91 2.70 -7.39 -13.57
CA GLN A 91 3.02 -6.34 -12.60
C GLN A 91 1.78 -5.97 -11.78
N ILE A 92 2.01 -5.74 -10.50
CA ILE A 92 0.96 -5.35 -9.57
C ILE A 92 1.13 -3.87 -9.24
N ASN A 93 0.10 -3.08 -9.54
CA ASN A 93 0.05 -1.66 -9.20
C ASN A 93 -1.18 -1.42 -8.32
N GLN A 94 -0.94 -1.25 -7.02
CA GLN A 94 -2.01 -1.11 -6.04
C GLN A 94 -1.78 0.07 -5.10
N VAL A 95 -2.90 0.65 -4.66
CA VAL A 95 -2.93 1.72 -3.67
C VAL A 95 -3.35 1.15 -2.32
N PHE A 96 -2.60 1.51 -1.29
CA PHE A 96 -2.86 1.13 0.10
C PHE A 96 -3.06 2.37 0.95
N ARG A 97 -3.75 2.21 2.06
CA ARG A 97 -3.91 3.23 3.09
C ARG A 97 -2.90 3.02 4.19
N ILE A 98 -2.07 4.01 4.48
CA ILE A 98 -1.19 4.02 5.64
C ILE A 98 -2.06 4.26 6.88
N PHE A 99 -1.87 3.48 7.94
CA PHE A 99 -2.64 3.60 9.17
C PHE A 99 -1.77 3.70 10.42
N ASN A 100 -0.47 3.42 10.31
CA ASN A 100 0.44 3.50 11.43
C ASN A 100 1.86 3.83 10.96
N VAL A 101 2.58 4.57 11.79
CA VAL A 101 4.01 4.85 11.65
C VAL A 101 4.69 4.37 12.91
N SER A 102 5.62 3.45 12.78
CA SER A 102 6.30 2.80 13.89
C SER A 102 7.82 2.80 13.70
N ASN A 103 8.55 2.40 14.72
CA ASN A 103 10.01 2.24 14.71
C ASN A 103 10.76 3.50 14.24
N TYR A 104 10.30 4.67 14.67
CA TYR A 104 10.99 5.92 14.35
C TYR A 104 12.32 6.00 15.12
N GLY A 105 13.42 5.97 14.39
CA GLY A 105 14.77 6.06 14.94
C GLY A 105 15.68 6.92 14.07
N ARG A 106 16.74 7.47 14.66
CA ARG A 106 17.83 8.10 13.92
C ARG A 106 19.02 7.17 13.87
N ASP A 107 19.50 6.93 12.68
CA ASP A 107 20.79 6.28 12.51
C ASP A 107 21.90 7.33 12.62
N THR A 108 22.70 7.22 13.67
CA THR A 108 23.83 8.10 13.96
C THR A 108 25.18 7.49 13.61
N SER A 109 25.18 6.30 13.01
CA SER A 109 26.40 5.49 12.86
C SER A 109 27.44 6.02 11.86
N GLU A 110 27.10 6.93 10.96
CA GLU A 110 28.02 7.42 9.92
C GLU A 110 27.95 8.93 9.65
N ASN A 111 27.70 9.78 10.65
CA ASN A 111 27.48 11.22 10.43
C ASN A 111 26.33 11.56 9.46
N LEU A 112 25.54 10.59 9.07
CA LEU A 112 24.34 10.75 8.26
C LEU A 112 23.15 10.84 9.19
N SER A 113 22.41 11.91 9.11
CA SER A 113 21.18 12.12 9.89
C SER A 113 20.01 11.38 9.22
N ASN A 114 20.16 10.08 8.99
CA ASN A 114 19.09 9.27 8.42
C ASN A 114 18.02 8.99 9.48
N VAL A 115 16.80 9.12 9.08
CA VAL A 115 15.65 8.73 9.90
C VAL A 115 15.09 7.44 9.34
N ILE A 116 14.98 6.42 10.18
CA ILE A 116 14.41 5.13 9.80
C ILE A 116 13.06 5.00 10.46
N TYR A 117 12.06 4.70 9.67
CA TYR A 117 10.70 4.44 10.17
C TYR A 117 10.01 3.37 9.34
N LYS A 118 9.04 2.73 9.97
CA LYS A 118 8.21 1.70 9.36
C LYS A 118 6.80 2.24 9.18
N LEU A 119 6.28 2.11 7.97
CA LEU A 119 4.91 2.43 7.61
C LEU A 119 4.10 1.15 7.51
N ASP A 120 3.05 1.03 8.31
CA ASP A 120 2.11 -0.08 8.22
C ASP A 120 0.91 0.38 7.39
N PHE A 121 0.50 -0.43 6.42
CA PHE A 121 -0.56 -0.09 5.49
C PHE A 121 -1.52 -1.26 5.24
N CYS A 122 -2.69 -0.96 4.75
CA CYS A 122 -3.70 -1.95 4.41
C CYS A 122 -4.49 -1.54 3.15
N SER A 123 -5.22 -2.48 2.59
CA SER A 123 -6.20 -2.15 1.55
C SER A 123 -7.13 -1.05 2.03
N PRO A 124 -7.42 -0.01 1.23
CA PRO A 124 -8.30 1.09 1.62
C PRO A 124 -9.67 0.61 2.11
N LEU A 125 -10.16 -0.46 1.52
CA LEU A 125 -11.42 -1.08 1.89
C LEU A 125 -11.44 -1.62 3.32
N LEU A 126 -10.33 -2.18 3.81
CA LEU A 126 -10.22 -2.63 5.20
C LEU A 126 -10.40 -1.46 6.17
N TYR A 127 -9.76 -0.33 5.87
CA TYR A 127 -9.87 0.88 6.69
C TYR A 127 -11.33 1.38 6.72
N GLU A 128 -11.97 1.47 5.56
CA GLU A 128 -13.38 1.90 5.47
C GLU A 128 -14.34 0.92 6.17
N ALA A 129 -14.16 -0.37 5.99
CA ALA A 129 -14.98 -1.39 6.63
C ALA A 129 -14.88 -1.35 8.17
N ARG A 130 -13.72 -1.01 8.71
CA ARG A 130 -13.53 -0.89 10.17
C ARG A 130 -14.06 0.41 10.76
N THR A 131 -14.08 1.48 9.99
CA THR A 131 -14.54 2.80 10.47
C THR A 131 -16.03 3.00 10.32
N LYS A 132 -16.68 2.27 9.41
CA LYS A 132 -18.12 2.39 9.16
C LYS A 132 -18.92 1.37 9.97
N ARG A 133 -19.95 1.83 10.65
CA ARG A 133 -20.95 0.99 11.31
C ARG A 133 -22.24 1.07 10.54
N ILE A 134 -22.70 -0.09 10.03
CA ILE A 134 -23.96 -0.19 9.30
C ILE A 134 -25.01 -0.73 10.27
N SER A 135 -26.05 0.06 10.53
CA SER A 135 -27.19 -0.30 11.36
C SER A 135 -28.49 -0.13 10.56
N ARG A 136 -28.68 -0.97 9.55
CA ARG A 136 -29.85 -0.95 8.66
C ARG A 136 -30.38 -2.35 8.43
N VAL A 137 -31.68 -2.44 8.16
CA VAL A 137 -32.32 -3.70 7.75
C VAL A 137 -32.40 -3.72 6.24
N TYR A 138 -31.81 -4.71 5.63
CA TYR A 138 -31.87 -4.95 4.19
C TYR A 138 -32.87 -6.07 3.87
N ARG A 139 -33.63 -5.89 2.78
CA ARG A 139 -34.54 -6.89 2.27
C ARG A 139 -34.25 -7.13 0.79
N GLY A 140 -34.16 -8.39 0.38
CA GLY A 140 -33.89 -8.77 -1.00
C GLY A 140 -32.97 -9.98 -1.10
N LYS A 141 -32.47 -10.26 -2.30
CA LYS A 141 -31.52 -11.32 -2.53
C LYS A 141 -30.13 -10.89 -1.98
N SER A 142 -29.34 -11.83 -1.49
CA SER A 142 -28.02 -11.57 -0.88
C SER A 142 -27.08 -10.77 -1.80
N GLY A 143 -27.06 -11.09 -3.11
CA GLY A 143 -26.24 -10.36 -4.08
C GLY A 143 -26.65 -8.88 -4.24
N ASP A 144 -27.95 -8.60 -4.28
CA ASP A 144 -28.47 -7.23 -4.39
C ASP A 144 -28.15 -6.43 -3.12
N ILE A 145 -28.25 -7.07 -1.96
CA ILE A 145 -27.89 -6.47 -0.66
C ILE A 145 -26.41 -6.14 -0.61
N LEU A 146 -25.55 -7.08 -1.02
CA LEU A 146 -24.08 -6.85 -1.06
C LEU A 146 -23.74 -5.71 -2.00
N ASN A 147 -24.28 -5.70 -3.22
CA ASN A 147 -24.05 -4.62 -4.18
C ASN A 147 -24.49 -3.26 -3.63
N LYS A 148 -25.63 -3.23 -2.93
CA LYS A 148 -26.12 -2.00 -2.32
C LYS A 148 -25.20 -1.51 -1.21
N ILE A 149 -24.74 -2.40 -0.33
CA ILE A 149 -23.79 -2.07 0.73
C ILE A 149 -22.47 -1.55 0.13
N CYS A 150 -21.93 -2.22 -0.87
CA CYS A 150 -20.70 -1.81 -1.52
C CYS A 150 -20.81 -0.40 -2.13
N LYS A 151 -21.91 -0.12 -2.84
CA LYS A 151 -22.13 1.18 -3.49
C LYS A 151 -22.43 2.31 -2.50
N GLU A 152 -23.37 2.09 -1.58
CA GLU A 152 -23.91 3.15 -0.73
C GLU A 152 -23.04 3.40 0.50
N GLU A 153 -22.46 2.33 1.08
CA GLU A 153 -21.76 2.44 2.35
C GLU A 153 -20.23 2.42 2.17
N LEU A 154 -19.71 1.64 1.23
CA LEU A 154 -18.27 1.48 1.03
C LEU A 154 -17.71 2.28 -0.16
N ASN A 155 -18.54 3.11 -0.79
CA ASN A 155 -18.15 3.97 -1.91
C ASN A 155 -17.48 3.24 -3.10
N PHE A 156 -17.94 2.04 -3.39
CA PHE A 156 -17.49 1.33 -4.59
C PHE A 156 -18.06 2.00 -5.84
N ILE A 157 -17.26 2.03 -6.89
CA ILE A 157 -17.68 2.46 -8.22
C ILE A 157 -17.87 1.24 -9.13
N GLU A 158 -18.81 1.33 -10.06
CA GLU A 158 -18.93 0.36 -11.14
C GLU A 158 -17.79 0.57 -12.13
N SER A 159 -17.12 -0.51 -12.51
CA SER A 159 -16.17 -0.57 -13.61
C SER A 159 -16.55 -1.73 -14.52
N GLU A 160 -15.97 -1.81 -15.72
CA GLU A 160 -16.19 -2.89 -16.67
C GLU A 160 -15.95 -4.28 -16.08
N ASP A 161 -15.03 -4.40 -15.12
CA ASP A 161 -14.68 -5.64 -14.43
C ASP A 161 -15.47 -5.84 -13.11
N GLY A 162 -16.51 -5.04 -12.83
CA GLY A 162 -17.31 -5.13 -11.61
C GLY A 162 -17.12 -3.96 -10.64
N LEU A 163 -17.46 -4.18 -9.37
CA LEU A 163 -17.34 -3.16 -8.33
C LEU A 163 -15.90 -3.00 -7.86
N LYS A 164 -15.37 -1.78 -7.92
CA LYS A 164 -14.04 -1.45 -7.41
C LYS A 164 -14.11 -0.36 -6.34
N PRO A 165 -13.24 -0.38 -5.32
CA PRO A 165 -13.17 0.69 -4.33
C PRO A 165 -12.78 2.00 -5.00
N ARG A 166 -13.43 3.10 -4.59
CA ARG A 166 -13.08 4.43 -5.06
C ARG A 166 -11.80 4.89 -4.36
N VAL A 167 -10.69 4.85 -5.04
CA VAL A 167 -9.44 5.43 -4.55
C VAL A 167 -9.48 6.92 -4.86
N LYS A 168 -9.43 7.77 -3.83
CA LYS A 168 -9.19 9.19 -4.02
C LYS A 168 -7.69 9.34 -4.32
N GLY A 169 -7.37 9.64 -5.56
CA GLY A 169 -6.03 10.00 -5.97
C GLY A 169 -5.73 11.43 -5.65
#